data_9269dc370d448a869b62d4f3f579661c
#
_entry.id   9269dc370d448a869b62d4f3f579661c
#
_cell.length_a   1.000
_cell.length_b   1.000
_cell.length_c   1.000
_cell.angle_alpha   90.00
_cell.angle_beta   90.00
_cell.angle_gamma   90.00
#
_symmetry.space_group_name_H-M   'P 1'
#
loop_
_entity.id
_entity.type
_entity.pdbx_description
1 polymer ?
#
loop_
_entity_poly.entity_id
_entity_poly.type
_entity_poly.pdbx_seq_one_letter_code
_entity_poly.pdbx_strand_id
1 'polypeptide(L)'
;MRPGDGHLGCWMRAELPALLLLLMLATPSAAAVPSFPALSGRVVDDAGILSPSTRAGLTEMLARLERETGEQVVVVTLGSLQGYPIEDFGYQLGRHWGIGQQGKNTGAILIVAPNERKVRIEVGYGLEGQLTDAASRIIIEREILPSFRSGDFNAGVVAGTASIVTLLSGDASVSGQPVERGQRFEDSPLAITILIAIGLLIMFLKSRQQSLGSRYTRSRRGMGFPPSSGFPGSGGFGGGGGFSGGGGSFGGGGASGSW
;
A
#
# COMPACT_ATOMS: atom_id res chain seq x y z
N MET A 1 -61.57 7.78 61.21
CA MET A 1 -60.14 7.32 61.20
C MET A 1 -59.66 7.20 59.75
N ARG A 2 -58.79 8.10 59.38
CA ARG A 2 -57.99 8.02 58.09
C ARG A 2 -56.54 8.01 58.50
N PRO A 3 -55.71 7.10 57.96
CA PRO A 3 -54.31 7.33 57.86
C PRO A 3 -53.93 7.28 56.34
N GLY A 4 -53.20 8.22 55.86
CA GLY A 4 -51.81 8.40 55.92
C GLY A 4 -51.28 8.41 54.46
N ASP A 5 -51.44 9.58 53.78
CA ASP A 5 -50.82 9.87 52.48
C ASP A 5 -49.66 10.83 52.68
N GLY A 6 -48.43 10.42 52.52
CA GLY A 6 -47.43 11.47 52.68
C GLY A 6 -45.95 11.14 52.55
N HIS A 7 -45.52 10.09 51.95
CA HIS A 7 -44.03 9.85 51.82
C HIS A 7 -43.47 9.47 50.47
N LEU A 8 -44.26 9.37 49.41
CA LEU A 8 -43.74 8.99 48.06
C LEU A 8 -43.31 10.17 47.17
N GLY A 9 -43.61 11.41 47.58
CA GLY A 9 -43.37 12.58 46.73
C GLY A 9 -42.01 13.27 46.90
N CYS A 10 -41.24 12.94 47.92
CA CYS A 10 -40.02 13.67 48.25
C CYS A 10 -38.75 13.12 47.61
N TRP A 11 -38.70 11.83 47.36
CA TRP A 11 -37.50 11.17 46.77
C TRP A 11 -37.36 11.40 45.27
N MET A 12 -38.48 11.50 44.55
CA MET A 12 -38.47 11.74 43.09
C MET A 12 -38.05 13.16 42.70
N ARG A 13 -38.07 14.14 43.59
CA ARG A 13 -37.70 15.53 43.29
C ARG A 13 -36.20 15.82 43.43
N ALA A 14 -35.44 14.98 44.13
CA ALA A 14 -34.01 15.16 44.33
C ALA A 14 -33.16 14.48 43.21
N GLU A 15 -33.68 13.45 42.59
CA GLU A 15 -32.95 12.66 41.58
C GLU A 15 -32.96 13.32 40.18
N LEU A 16 -34.01 14.07 39.82
CA LEU A 16 -34.15 14.75 38.54
C LEU A 16 -33.02 15.74 38.23
N PRO A 17 -32.58 16.61 39.15
CA PRO A 17 -31.49 17.54 38.88
C PRO A 17 -30.13 16.82 38.78
N ALA A 18 -29.92 15.72 39.51
CA ALA A 18 -28.70 14.93 39.42
C ALA A 18 -28.59 14.20 38.04
N LEU A 19 -29.68 13.67 37.53
CA LEU A 19 -29.76 13.03 36.21
C LEU A 19 -29.56 14.05 35.09
N LEU A 20 -30.12 15.27 35.24
CA LEU A 20 -29.93 16.36 34.26
C LEU A 20 -28.49 16.88 34.27
N LEU A 21 -27.84 16.93 35.43
CA LEU A 21 -26.43 17.32 35.57
C LEU A 21 -25.51 16.26 34.92
N LEU A 22 -25.82 14.99 35.09
CA LEU A 22 -25.05 13.88 34.45
C LEU A 22 -25.22 13.88 32.93
N LEU A 23 -26.38 14.25 32.41
CA LEU A 23 -26.63 14.34 30.94
C LEU A 23 -25.91 15.54 30.32
N MET A 24 -25.69 16.62 31.06
CA MET A 24 -24.92 17.79 30.59
C MET A 24 -23.42 17.57 30.54
N LEU A 25 -22.89 16.54 31.23
CA LEU A 25 -21.47 16.16 31.17
C LEU A 25 -21.13 15.26 30.00
N ALA A 26 -22.12 14.73 29.29
CA ALA A 26 -21.93 13.99 28.04
C ALA A 26 -21.74 14.95 26.84
N THR A 27 -20.67 15.73 26.84
CA THR A 27 -20.28 16.49 25.67
C THR A 27 -19.87 15.49 24.61
N PRO A 28 -20.46 15.49 23.38
CA PRO A 28 -19.95 14.67 22.31
C PRO A 28 -18.52 15.14 22.03
N SER A 29 -17.56 14.26 22.26
CA SER A 29 -16.19 14.47 21.78
C SER A 29 -16.28 14.50 20.27
N ALA A 30 -16.31 15.68 19.68
CA ALA A 30 -16.18 15.83 18.24
C ALA A 30 -14.84 15.19 17.87
N ALA A 31 -14.86 14.14 17.07
CA ALA A 31 -13.65 13.54 16.53
C ALA A 31 -12.92 14.65 15.76
N ALA A 32 -11.82 15.11 16.32
CA ALA A 32 -11.02 16.16 15.69
C ALA A 32 -10.48 15.60 14.37
N VAL A 33 -10.62 16.36 13.28
CA VAL A 33 -10.00 16.00 12.01
C VAL A 33 -8.50 16.28 12.16
N PRO A 34 -7.59 15.35 11.71
CA PRO A 34 -6.16 15.59 11.81
C PRO A 34 -5.75 16.83 10.99
N SER A 35 -4.77 17.56 11.52
CA SER A 35 -4.16 18.67 10.78
C SER A 35 -3.11 18.11 9.82
N PHE A 36 -3.26 18.40 8.54
CA PHE A 36 -2.33 17.92 7.52
C PHE A 36 -1.31 19.02 7.12
N PRO A 37 -0.04 18.65 6.86
CA PRO A 37 0.92 19.58 6.31
C PRO A 37 0.50 20.02 4.90
N ALA A 38 0.96 21.22 4.49
CA ALA A 38 0.70 21.70 3.14
C ALA A 38 1.47 20.85 2.11
N LEU A 39 0.83 20.54 0.99
CA LEU A 39 1.47 19.85 -0.13
C LEU A 39 2.41 20.83 -0.86
N SER A 40 3.66 20.90 -0.40
CA SER A 40 4.67 21.82 -0.95
C SER A 40 5.40 21.27 -2.19
N GLY A 41 5.24 19.98 -2.48
CA GLY A 41 5.91 19.31 -3.59
C GLY A 41 5.71 17.78 -3.53
N ARG A 42 6.47 17.06 -4.36
CA ARG A 42 6.48 15.59 -4.35
C ARG A 42 7.15 15.00 -3.12
N VAL A 43 7.93 15.80 -2.39
CA VAL A 43 8.58 15.41 -1.14
C VAL A 43 8.26 16.46 -0.09
N VAL A 44 7.53 16.09 0.94
CA VAL A 44 7.15 16.94 2.08
C VAL A 44 7.86 16.39 3.32
N ASP A 45 8.89 17.10 3.77
CA ASP A 45 9.71 16.69 4.91
C ASP A 45 9.36 17.49 6.17
N ASP A 46 8.18 17.24 6.73
CA ASP A 46 7.69 17.90 7.94
C ASP A 46 8.44 17.46 9.21
N ALA A 47 8.91 16.22 9.26
CA ALA A 47 9.74 15.72 10.36
C ALA A 47 11.20 16.20 10.29
N GLY A 48 11.67 16.74 9.17
CA GLY A 48 13.02 17.24 9.00
C GLY A 48 14.11 16.15 9.03
N ILE A 49 13.80 14.94 8.63
CA ILE A 49 14.72 13.79 8.68
C ILE A 49 15.48 13.53 7.38
N LEU A 50 15.11 14.18 6.31
CA LEU A 50 15.73 13.98 5.01
C LEU A 50 16.79 15.05 4.72
N SER A 51 17.93 14.62 4.20
CA SER A 51 18.95 15.56 3.73
C SER A 51 18.47 16.36 2.52
N PRO A 52 18.98 17.58 2.29
CA PRO A 52 18.64 18.36 1.10
C PRO A 52 18.91 17.62 -0.21
N SER A 53 20.01 16.86 -0.29
CA SER A 53 20.35 16.03 -1.45
C SER A 53 19.36 14.90 -1.68
N THR A 54 18.94 14.22 -0.61
CA THR A 54 17.92 13.17 -0.68
C THR A 54 16.58 13.72 -1.17
N ARG A 55 16.15 14.86 -0.64
CA ARG A 55 14.90 15.52 -1.09
C ARG A 55 14.96 15.90 -2.58
N ALA A 56 16.08 16.46 -3.02
CA ALA A 56 16.26 16.83 -4.43
C ALA A 56 16.22 15.58 -5.35
N GLY A 57 16.97 14.53 -5.01
CA GLY A 57 17.00 13.28 -5.79
C GLY A 57 15.64 12.58 -5.86
N LEU A 58 14.93 12.50 -4.72
CA LEU A 58 13.58 11.95 -4.68
C LEU A 58 12.60 12.79 -5.52
N THR A 59 12.68 14.10 -5.43
CA THR A 59 11.82 15.01 -6.22
C THR A 59 12.00 14.80 -7.72
N GLU A 60 13.25 14.66 -8.18
CA GLU A 60 13.55 14.40 -9.58
C GLU A 60 13.06 13.02 -10.03
N MET A 61 13.33 11.96 -9.23
CA MET A 61 12.86 10.59 -9.48
C MET A 61 11.34 10.54 -9.64
N LEU A 62 10.61 11.13 -8.72
CA LEU A 62 9.15 11.15 -8.72
C LEU A 62 8.58 12.03 -9.85
N ALA A 63 9.23 13.14 -10.16
CA ALA A 63 8.85 13.96 -11.31
C ALA A 63 9.06 13.24 -12.64
N ARG A 64 10.07 12.40 -12.73
CA ARG A 64 10.32 11.56 -13.91
C ARG A 64 9.23 10.50 -14.04
N LEU A 65 8.92 9.75 -12.99
CA LEU A 65 7.84 8.78 -13.00
C LEU A 65 6.53 9.40 -13.49
N GLU A 66 6.14 10.53 -12.92
CA GLU A 66 4.88 11.20 -13.30
C GLU A 66 4.85 11.64 -14.78
N ARG A 67 6.00 12.10 -15.33
CA ARG A 67 6.09 12.43 -16.76
C ARG A 67 5.98 11.21 -17.67
N GLU A 68 6.52 10.07 -17.23
CA GLU A 68 6.59 8.84 -18.04
C GLU A 68 5.29 8.03 -17.99
N THR A 69 4.64 7.97 -16.83
CA THR A 69 3.47 7.11 -16.59
C THR A 69 2.18 7.89 -16.33
N GLY A 70 2.29 9.13 -15.90
CA GLY A 70 1.17 9.93 -15.40
C GLY A 70 0.74 9.58 -13.98
N GLU A 71 1.45 8.72 -13.29
CA GLU A 71 1.19 8.31 -11.92
C GLU A 71 1.85 9.26 -10.94
N GLN A 72 1.12 9.66 -9.89
CA GLN A 72 1.62 10.59 -8.90
C GLN A 72 2.02 9.88 -7.62
N VAL A 73 3.30 9.95 -7.28
CA VAL A 73 3.82 9.44 -6.01
C VAL A 73 4.37 10.59 -5.17
N VAL A 74 4.01 10.62 -3.90
CA VAL A 74 4.47 11.60 -2.93
C VAL A 74 5.14 10.90 -1.76
N VAL A 75 6.23 11.47 -1.29
CA VAL A 75 6.88 11.07 -0.04
C VAL A 75 6.60 12.12 1.02
N VAL A 76 6.12 11.70 2.19
CA VAL A 76 5.92 12.60 3.31
C VAL A 76 6.54 12.03 4.58
N THR A 77 7.28 12.88 5.29
CA THR A 77 7.69 12.60 6.67
C THR A 77 6.88 13.47 7.60
N LEU A 78 6.39 12.90 8.69
CA LEU A 78 5.49 13.57 9.63
C LEU A 78 6.11 13.64 11.03
N GLY A 79 6.11 14.82 11.62
CA GLY A 79 6.54 15.00 13.01
C GLY A 79 5.62 14.31 14.02
N SER A 80 4.35 14.13 13.71
CA SER A 80 3.39 13.41 14.54
C SER A 80 2.17 12.95 13.76
N LEU A 81 1.62 11.79 14.13
CA LEU A 81 0.33 11.29 13.68
C LEU A 81 -0.85 11.83 14.51
N GLN A 82 -0.59 12.72 15.47
CA GLN A 82 -1.61 13.37 16.31
C GLN A 82 -2.53 12.39 17.04
N GLY A 83 -2.03 11.19 17.37
CA GLY A 83 -2.79 10.12 18.03
C GLY A 83 -3.64 9.25 17.11
N TYR A 84 -3.64 9.51 15.80
CA TYR A 84 -4.36 8.68 14.84
C TYR A 84 -3.55 7.44 14.46
N PRO A 85 -4.22 6.32 14.13
CA PRO A 85 -3.59 5.23 13.40
C PRO A 85 -3.03 5.74 12.06
N ILE A 86 -1.86 5.22 11.65
CA ILE A 86 -1.23 5.68 10.41
C ILE A 86 -2.09 5.36 9.17
N GLU A 87 -2.90 4.33 9.25
CA GLU A 87 -3.87 3.94 8.23
C GLU A 87 -4.93 5.02 8.03
N ASP A 88 -5.54 5.45 9.13
CA ASP A 88 -6.57 6.48 9.09
C ASP A 88 -6.02 7.84 8.70
N PHE A 89 -4.82 8.17 9.20
CA PHE A 89 -4.13 9.40 8.84
C PHE A 89 -3.76 9.42 7.35
N GLY A 90 -3.18 8.33 6.83
CA GLY A 90 -2.74 8.21 5.45
C GLY A 90 -3.87 8.31 4.44
N TYR A 91 -4.94 7.58 4.70
CA TYR A 91 -6.15 7.62 3.89
C TYR A 91 -6.76 9.03 3.81
N GLN A 92 -6.89 9.71 4.96
CA GLN A 92 -7.42 11.07 5.01
C GLN A 92 -6.46 12.07 4.34
N LEU A 93 -5.14 11.94 4.56
CA LEU A 93 -4.12 12.76 3.92
C LEU A 93 -4.17 12.64 2.40
N GLY A 94 -4.25 11.41 1.88
CA GLY A 94 -4.33 11.14 0.45
C GLY A 94 -5.54 11.82 -0.18
N ARG A 95 -6.69 11.76 0.47
CA ARG A 95 -7.91 12.45 0.03
C ARG A 95 -7.80 13.96 0.14
N HIS A 96 -7.21 14.45 1.22
CA HIS A 96 -7.02 15.89 1.43
C HIS A 96 -6.12 16.51 0.37
N TRP A 97 -5.04 15.82 0.01
CA TRP A 97 -4.11 16.26 -1.02
C TRP A 97 -4.59 15.95 -2.45
N GLY A 98 -5.51 15.02 -2.59
CA GLY A 98 -6.05 14.61 -3.90
C GLY A 98 -4.98 14.06 -4.84
N ILE A 99 -3.99 13.29 -4.32
CA ILE A 99 -2.88 12.77 -5.13
C ILE A 99 -3.39 11.77 -6.17
N GLY A 100 -2.90 11.89 -7.40
CA GLY A 100 -3.31 11.05 -8.53
C GLY A 100 -4.29 11.77 -9.48
N GLN A 101 -4.47 11.23 -10.66
CA GLN A 101 -5.37 11.80 -11.66
C GLN A 101 -6.84 11.59 -11.28
N GLN A 102 -7.64 12.64 -11.42
CA GLN A 102 -9.08 12.56 -11.18
C GLN A 102 -9.73 11.49 -12.05
N GLY A 103 -10.56 10.64 -11.42
CA GLY A 103 -11.25 9.55 -12.09
C GLY A 103 -10.38 8.31 -12.37
N LYS A 104 -9.05 8.46 -12.45
CA LYS A 104 -8.13 7.32 -12.58
C LYS A 104 -7.56 6.87 -11.24
N ASN A 105 -7.47 7.79 -10.26
CA ASN A 105 -6.97 7.52 -8.90
C ASN A 105 -5.56 6.91 -8.86
N THR A 106 -4.68 7.37 -9.76
CA THR A 106 -3.32 6.85 -9.96
C THR A 106 -2.32 7.54 -9.03
N GLY A 107 -2.64 7.57 -7.74
CA GLY A 107 -1.82 8.18 -6.71
C GLY A 107 -1.27 7.17 -5.71
N ALA A 108 -0.06 7.41 -5.17
CA ALA A 108 0.47 6.69 -4.02
C ALA A 108 1.23 7.63 -3.09
N ILE A 109 1.27 7.32 -1.78
CA ILE A 109 1.96 8.13 -0.78
C ILE A 109 2.81 7.21 0.10
N LEU A 110 4.11 7.49 0.18
CA LEU A 110 4.98 6.91 1.19
C LEU A 110 4.99 7.83 2.41
N ILE A 111 4.45 7.36 3.53
CA ILE A 111 4.30 8.09 4.78
C ILE A 111 5.28 7.54 5.81
N VAL A 112 6.08 8.41 6.40
CA VAL A 112 7.03 8.05 7.47
C VAL A 112 6.76 8.91 8.70
N ALA A 113 6.45 8.28 9.82
CA ALA A 113 6.25 8.92 11.12
C ALA A 113 7.35 8.44 12.10
N PRO A 114 8.50 9.15 12.17
CA PRO A 114 9.66 8.66 12.91
C PRO A 114 9.43 8.61 14.43
N ASN A 115 8.66 9.51 14.98
CA ASN A 115 8.39 9.55 16.41
C ASN A 115 7.52 8.37 16.86
N GLU A 116 6.56 7.97 16.04
CA GLU A 116 5.71 6.79 16.28
C GLU A 116 6.33 5.49 15.75
N ARG A 117 7.49 5.58 15.08
CA ARG A 117 8.18 4.46 14.42
C ARG A 117 7.26 3.71 13.45
N LYS A 118 6.53 4.44 12.65
CA LYS A 118 5.59 3.88 11.70
C LYS A 118 5.88 4.34 10.28
N VAL A 119 5.69 3.43 9.34
CA VAL A 119 5.77 3.69 7.91
C VAL A 119 4.55 3.09 7.24
N ARG A 120 4.04 3.76 6.20
CA ARG A 120 2.92 3.28 5.40
C ARG A 120 3.12 3.64 3.94
N ILE A 121 2.74 2.74 3.07
CA ILE A 121 2.50 3.02 1.67
C ILE A 121 0.99 3.04 1.49
N GLU A 122 0.43 4.20 1.20
CA GLU A 122 -0.98 4.39 0.89
C GLU A 122 -1.16 4.37 -0.61
N VAL A 123 -2.13 3.61 -1.12
CA VAL A 123 -2.31 3.35 -2.55
C VAL A 123 -3.71 3.78 -2.99
N GLY A 124 -3.77 4.57 -4.06
CA GLY A 124 -5.02 4.94 -4.70
C GLY A 124 -5.60 3.79 -5.53
N TYR A 125 -6.91 3.77 -5.69
CA TYR A 125 -7.63 2.68 -6.36
C TYR A 125 -7.07 2.27 -7.73
N GLY A 126 -6.58 3.23 -8.51
CA GLY A 126 -6.03 2.96 -9.85
C GLY A 126 -4.71 2.24 -9.86
N LEU A 127 -3.99 2.23 -8.73
CA LEU A 127 -2.67 1.58 -8.60
C LEU A 127 -2.72 0.24 -7.85
N GLU A 128 -3.85 -0.14 -7.25
CA GLU A 128 -3.96 -1.38 -6.46
C GLU A 128 -3.61 -2.65 -7.26
N GLY A 129 -3.79 -2.63 -8.58
CA GLY A 129 -3.41 -3.73 -9.46
C GLY A 129 -1.90 -3.88 -9.68
N GLN A 130 -1.14 -2.80 -9.56
CA GLN A 130 0.32 -2.78 -9.75
C GLN A 130 1.03 -2.77 -8.37
N LEU A 131 0.69 -1.81 -7.53
CA LEU A 131 1.22 -1.65 -6.17
C LEU A 131 0.23 -2.28 -5.18
N THR A 132 0.17 -3.61 -5.17
CA THR A 132 -0.73 -4.37 -4.29
C THR A 132 -0.32 -4.24 -2.81
N ASP A 133 -1.22 -4.56 -1.88
CA ASP A 133 -0.90 -4.59 -0.43
C ASP A 133 0.27 -5.53 -0.14
N ALA A 134 0.35 -6.67 -0.84
CA ALA A 134 1.45 -7.61 -0.69
C ALA A 134 2.78 -7.02 -1.18
N ALA A 135 2.79 -6.33 -2.33
CA ALA A 135 3.96 -5.65 -2.85
C ALA A 135 4.41 -4.51 -1.93
N SER A 136 3.47 -3.69 -1.46
CA SER A 136 3.70 -2.61 -0.49
C SER A 136 4.31 -3.14 0.81
N ARG A 137 3.82 -4.27 1.31
CA ARG A 137 4.38 -4.93 2.50
C ARG A 137 5.81 -5.41 2.27
N ILE A 138 6.09 -6.03 1.13
CA ILE A 138 7.45 -6.50 0.78
C ILE A 138 8.42 -5.32 0.70
N ILE A 139 8.03 -4.22 0.07
CA ILE A 139 8.85 -3.00 0.00
C ILE A 139 9.15 -2.48 1.41
N ILE A 140 8.14 -2.38 2.27
CA ILE A 140 8.33 -1.91 3.64
C ILE A 140 9.30 -2.83 4.39
N GLU A 141 9.06 -4.13 4.38
CA GLU A 141 9.81 -5.09 5.19
C GLU A 141 11.25 -5.29 4.71
N ARG A 142 11.49 -5.28 3.39
CA ARG A 142 12.80 -5.59 2.82
C ARG A 142 13.65 -4.38 2.49
N GLU A 143 13.03 -3.28 2.06
CA GLU A 143 13.76 -2.13 1.56
C GLU A 143 13.81 -0.99 2.60
N ILE A 144 12.70 -0.76 3.34
CA ILE A 144 12.61 0.39 4.24
C ILE A 144 13.05 0.06 5.66
N LEU A 145 12.44 -0.95 6.27
CA LEU A 145 12.63 -1.23 7.70
C LEU A 145 14.08 -1.59 8.10
N PRO A 146 14.90 -2.29 7.30
CA PRO A 146 16.29 -2.56 7.68
C PRO A 146 17.08 -1.26 7.90
N SER A 147 16.94 -0.29 6.99
CA SER A 147 17.61 1.02 7.11
C SER A 147 17.05 1.83 8.29
N PHE A 148 15.74 1.80 8.52
CA PHE A 148 15.13 2.52 9.65
C PHE A 148 15.56 1.97 11.01
N ARG A 149 15.74 0.66 11.13
CA ARG A 149 16.27 0.02 12.34
C ARG A 149 17.71 0.41 12.63
N SER A 150 18.49 0.71 11.59
CA SER A 150 19.87 1.24 11.73
C SER A 150 19.92 2.76 11.92
N GLY A 151 18.78 3.45 11.87
CA GLY A 151 18.68 4.91 11.98
C GLY A 151 18.92 5.67 10.69
N ASP A 152 19.13 4.99 9.57
CA ASP A 152 19.31 5.63 8.25
C ASP A 152 17.98 5.83 7.53
N PHE A 153 17.29 6.91 7.88
CA PHE A 153 16.03 7.27 7.24
C PHE A 153 16.19 7.64 5.77
N ASN A 154 17.32 8.28 5.40
CA ASN A 154 17.56 8.66 4.02
C ASN A 154 17.66 7.44 3.12
N ALA A 155 18.47 6.45 3.49
CA ALA A 155 18.61 5.23 2.71
C ALA A 155 17.29 4.46 2.60
N GLY A 156 16.55 4.33 3.71
CA GLY A 156 15.28 3.60 3.70
C GLY A 156 14.20 4.26 2.84
N VAL A 157 14.08 5.59 2.90
CA VAL A 157 13.12 6.33 2.06
C VAL A 157 13.51 6.24 0.58
N VAL A 158 14.81 6.37 0.25
CA VAL A 158 15.28 6.24 -1.13
C VAL A 158 15.04 4.84 -1.67
N ALA A 159 15.41 3.79 -0.93
CA ALA A 159 15.22 2.41 -1.36
C ALA A 159 13.73 2.06 -1.55
N GLY A 160 12.88 2.43 -0.60
CA GLY A 160 11.44 2.20 -0.70
C GLY A 160 10.81 2.95 -1.87
N THR A 161 11.19 4.21 -2.08
CA THR A 161 10.68 5.02 -3.20
C THR A 161 11.16 4.45 -4.54
N ALA A 162 12.42 4.04 -4.66
CA ALA A 162 12.95 3.42 -5.86
C ALA A 162 12.20 2.13 -6.22
N SER A 163 11.88 1.30 -5.22
CA SER A 163 11.09 0.07 -5.43
C SER A 163 9.66 0.37 -5.88
N ILE A 164 9.01 1.40 -5.31
CA ILE A 164 7.69 1.85 -5.76
C ILE A 164 7.77 2.30 -7.23
N VAL A 165 8.74 3.16 -7.57
CA VAL A 165 8.94 3.65 -8.94
C VAL A 165 9.18 2.51 -9.92
N THR A 166 10.01 1.54 -9.57
CA THR A 166 10.28 0.35 -10.40
C THR A 166 9.03 -0.45 -10.70
N LEU A 167 8.17 -0.65 -9.71
CA LEU A 167 6.91 -1.37 -9.92
C LEU A 167 5.94 -0.60 -10.82
N LEU A 168 5.86 0.70 -10.65
CA LEU A 168 4.93 1.55 -11.40
C LEU A 168 5.41 1.83 -12.82
N SER A 169 6.71 2.01 -13.05
CA SER A 169 7.26 2.20 -14.41
C SER A 169 7.24 0.94 -15.26
N GLY A 170 7.05 -0.23 -14.65
CA GLY A 170 7.19 -1.50 -15.37
C GLY A 170 8.62 -1.84 -15.78
N ASP A 171 9.58 -1.00 -15.42
CA ASP A 171 10.99 -1.16 -15.72
C ASP A 171 11.67 -2.08 -14.69
N ALA A 172 11.78 -3.35 -15.01
CA ALA A 172 12.60 -4.29 -14.24
C ALA A 172 14.12 -3.92 -14.23
N SER A 173 14.51 -2.86 -14.94
CA SER A 173 15.90 -2.43 -15.11
C SER A 173 16.43 -1.50 -14.01
N VAL A 174 15.57 -0.95 -13.14
CA VAL A 174 15.97 0.00 -12.08
C VAL A 174 16.29 -0.69 -10.76
N SER A 175 15.88 -1.94 -10.59
CA SER A 175 16.32 -2.76 -9.46
C SER A 175 17.75 -3.25 -9.74
N GLY A 176 18.73 -2.51 -9.25
CA GLY A 176 20.15 -2.85 -9.33
C GLY A 176 20.57 -4.06 -8.49
N GLN A 177 19.69 -4.99 -8.27
CA GLN A 177 19.96 -6.38 -7.90
C GLN A 177 18.81 -7.25 -8.41
N PRO A 178 19.10 -8.40 -9.05
CA PRO A 178 18.08 -9.38 -9.29
C PRO A 178 17.52 -9.77 -7.91
N VAL A 179 16.24 -9.48 -7.66
CA VAL A 179 15.50 -10.29 -6.70
C VAL A 179 15.72 -11.71 -7.22
N GLU A 180 16.54 -12.51 -6.52
CA GLU A 180 16.57 -13.93 -6.74
C GLU A 180 15.12 -14.41 -6.62
N ARG A 181 14.45 -14.48 -7.76
CA ARG A 181 13.26 -15.31 -7.87
C ARG A 181 13.73 -16.64 -7.36
N GLY A 182 13.17 -17.05 -6.21
CA GLY A 182 13.54 -18.26 -5.53
C GLY A 182 13.85 -19.31 -6.57
N GLN A 183 15.07 -19.85 -6.52
CA GLN A 183 15.65 -20.75 -7.48
C GLN A 183 14.55 -21.68 -8.00
N ARG A 184 14.14 -21.48 -9.25
CA ARG A 184 13.46 -22.55 -9.95
C ARG A 184 14.38 -23.73 -9.86
N PHE A 185 13.94 -24.78 -9.21
CA PHE A 185 14.62 -26.07 -9.16
C PHE A 185 14.84 -26.66 -10.57
N GLU A 186 14.44 -25.93 -11.63
CA GLU A 186 14.47 -26.39 -13.01
C GLU A 186 15.83 -26.22 -13.70
N ASP A 187 16.73 -25.36 -13.21
CA ASP A 187 18.02 -25.11 -13.90
C ASP A 187 19.23 -25.80 -13.28
N SER A 188 19.03 -26.65 -12.28
CA SER A 188 20.10 -27.49 -11.78
C SER A 188 20.20 -28.76 -12.65
N PRO A 189 21.30 -28.98 -13.39
CA PRO A 189 21.47 -30.20 -14.18
C PRO A 189 21.35 -31.46 -13.32
N LEU A 190 21.65 -31.35 -12.03
CA LEU A 190 21.44 -32.43 -11.02
C LEU A 190 19.96 -32.69 -10.73
N ALA A 191 19.12 -31.67 -10.68
CA ALA A 191 17.68 -31.86 -10.45
C ALA A 191 17.01 -32.52 -11.66
N ILE A 192 17.41 -32.14 -12.88
CA ILE A 192 16.92 -32.75 -14.13
C ILE A 192 17.37 -34.20 -14.21
N THR A 193 18.63 -34.50 -13.87
CA THR A 193 19.13 -35.89 -13.90
C THR A 193 18.43 -36.76 -12.83
N ILE A 194 18.14 -36.23 -11.66
CA ILE A 194 17.39 -36.96 -10.62
C ILE A 194 15.96 -37.22 -11.07
N LEU A 195 15.27 -36.24 -11.67
CA LEU A 195 13.91 -36.43 -12.21
C LEU A 195 13.88 -37.46 -13.34
N ILE A 196 14.85 -37.44 -14.23
CA ILE A 196 15.00 -38.45 -15.31
C ILE A 196 15.24 -39.84 -14.68
N ALA A 197 16.16 -39.93 -13.70
CA ALA A 197 16.45 -41.20 -13.03
C ALA A 197 15.24 -41.77 -12.32
N ILE A 198 14.45 -40.93 -11.63
CA ILE A 198 13.19 -41.33 -10.98
C ILE A 198 12.15 -41.73 -12.03
N GLY A 199 12.02 -40.99 -13.14
CA GLY A 199 11.14 -41.35 -14.25
C GLY A 199 11.46 -42.69 -14.86
N LEU A 200 12.75 -42.95 -15.12
CA LEU A 200 13.23 -44.26 -15.62
C LEU A 200 13.04 -45.38 -14.63
N LEU A 201 13.23 -45.14 -13.34
CA LEU A 201 12.96 -46.11 -12.26
C LEU A 201 11.48 -46.47 -12.19
N ILE A 202 10.59 -45.45 -12.26
CA ILE A 202 9.14 -45.67 -12.30
C ILE A 202 8.73 -46.44 -13.56
N MET A 203 9.30 -46.12 -14.71
CA MET A 203 9.07 -46.82 -15.99
C MET A 203 9.55 -48.26 -15.93
N PHE A 204 10.72 -48.50 -15.32
CA PHE A 204 11.27 -49.85 -15.11
C PHE A 204 10.41 -50.68 -14.14
N LEU A 205 9.94 -50.06 -13.04
CA LEU A 205 9.02 -50.74 -12.09
C LEU A 205 7.66 -51.03 -12.75
N LYS A 206 7.13 -50.13 -13.57
CA LYS A 206 5.87 -50.33 -14.30
C LYS A 206 6.02 -51.36 -15.41
N SER A 207 7.14 -51.47 -16.09
CA SER A 207 7.37 -52.47 -17.13
C SER A 207 7.39 -53.89 -16.54
N ARG A 208 7.73 -54.08 -15.28
CA ARG A 208 7.62 -55.37 -14.56
C ARG A 208 6.18 -55.70 -14.12
N GLN A 209 5.23 -54.72 -14.14
CA GLN A 209 3.85 -54.95 -13.76
C GLN A 209 2.85 -55.01 -14.91
N GLN A 210 3.27 -54.81 -16.17
CA GLN A 210 2.36 -54.90 -17.31
C GLN A 210 2.39 -56.27 -17.99
N SER A 211 1.74 -57.19 -17.37
CA SER A 211 0.87 -58.11 -18.11
C SER A 211 -0.52 -57.97 -17.48
N LEU A 212 -1.37 -57.15 -18.10
CA LEU A 212 -2.84 -57.25 -18.16
C LEU A 212 -3.48 -55.90 -18.45
N GLY A 213 -3.87 -55.68 -19.66
CA GLY A 213 -5.21 -55.25 -20.04
C GLY A 213 -5.59 -53.75 -20.01
N SER A 214 -5.86 -53.33 -21.18
CA SER A 214 -7.09 -52.62 -21.61
C SER A 214 -7.04 -51.15 -21.99
N ARG A 215 -7.44 -50.97 -23.20
CA ARG A 215 -7.76 -49.79 -24.04
C ARG A 215 -8.68 -48.82 -23.31
N TYR A 216 -8.48 -47.51 -23.48
CA TYR A 216 -9.57 -46.57 -23.82
C TYR A 216 -9.13 -45.28 -24.52
N THR A 217 -9.96 -44.85 -25.39
CA THR A 217 -9.99 -43.90 -26.51
C THR A 217 -9.85 -42.40 -26.16
N ARG A 218 -9.14 -41.76 -27.02
CA ARG A 218 -9.28 -40.47 -27.76
C ARG A 218 -10.51 -39.60 -27.51
N SER A 219 -10.33 -38.32 -27.17
CA SER A 219 -11.14 -37.23 -27.74
C SER A 219 -10.39 -35.89 -27.72
N ARG A 220 -10.33 -35.30 -28.90
CA ARG A 220 -9.87 -33.92 -29.18
C ARG A 220 -11.00 -32.97 -28.87
N ARG A 221 -10.67 -31.77 -28.34
CA ARG A 221 -11.38 -30.52 -28.73
C ARG A 221 -10.49 -29.33 -28.47
N GLY A 222 -10.18 -28.60 -29.53
CA GLY A 222 -9.59 -27.29 -29.52
C GLY A 222 -10.66 -26.19 -29.44
N MET A 223 -10.24 -25.02 -28.98
CA MET A 223 -10.86 -23.71 -29.18
C MET A 223 -9.80 -22.69 -28.82
N GLY A 224 -9.34 -21.84 -29.63
CA GLY A 224 -9.90 -20.86 -30.47
C GLY A 224 -9.82 -19.52 -29.76
N PHE A 225 -8.73 -18.69 -29.99
CA PHE A 225 -8.65 -17.30 -29.55
C PHE A 225 -9.30 -16.41 -30.62
N PRO A 226 -9.83 -15.26 -30.24
CA PRO A 226 -9.87 -14.12 -31.14
C PRO A 226 -9.01 -12.94 -30.62
N PRO A 227 -8.54 -12.10 -31.56
CA PRO A 227 -7.59 -11.05 -31.26
C PRO A 227 -8.24 -9.67 -31.02
N SER A 228 -7.42 -8.85 -30.46
CA SER A 228 -7.45 -7.43 -30.16
C SER A 228 -7.86 -6.47 -31.22
N SER A 229 -8.19 -5.30 -30.79
CA SER A 229 -7.92 -3.99 -31.39
C SER A 229 -8.30 -2.91 -30.38
N GLY A 230 -7.71 -1.80 -30.20
CA GLY A 230 -6.80 -0.92 -30.88
C GLY A 230 -6.86 0.41 -30.16
N PHE A 231 -5.72 1.14 -30.19
CA PHE A 231 -5.54 2.50 -29.75
C PHE A 231 -6.38 3.49 -30.55
N PRO A 232 -6.50 4.73 -30.21
CA PRO A 232 -5.49 5.75 -29.94
C PRO A 232 -5.85 6.68 -28.74
N GLY A 233 -5.05 7.55 -28.22
CA GLY A 233 -3.97 8.40 -28.61
C GLY A 233 -4.12 9.79 -28.04
N SER A 234 -3.02 10.33 -27.53
CA SER A 234 -2.61 11.69 -27.71
C SER A 234 -3.16 12.83 -26.90
N GLY A 235 -2.25 13.56 -26.37
CA GLY A 235 -2.17 14.98 -26.10
C GLY A 235 -2.16 15.30 -24.62
N GLY A 236 -1.23 15.98 -24.09
CA GLY A 236 -0.34 17.04 -24.47
C GLY A 236 -0.52 18.14 -23.46
N PHE A 237 0.39 18.71 -22.93
CA PHE A 237 1.03 19.45 -22.25
C PHE A 237 1.37 20.55 -21.80
N GLY A 238 1.98 21.05 -21.11
CA GLY A 238 2.58 22.36 -20.92
C GLY A 238 2.30 23.05 -19.61
N GLY A 239 3.35 23.55 -18.97
CA GLY A 239 3.30 24.78 -18.18
C GLY A 239 3.64 24.61 -16.71
N GLY A 240 4.79 25.21 -16.32
CA GLY A 240 5.24 25.37 -14.95
C GLY A 240 4.14 25.83 -14.01
N GLY A 241 3.79 24.99 -13.09
CA GLY A 241 2.92 25.27 -11.96
C GLY A 241 3.42 24.45 -10.80
N GLY A 242 3.28 24.93 -9.58
CA GLY A 242 3.59 24.20 -8.38
C GLY A 242 2.91 22.82 -8.40
N PHE A 243 3.56 21.84 -7.81
CA PHE A 243 2.99 20.49 -7.70
C PHE A 243 1.68 20.56 -6.91
N SER A 244 0.62 20.00 -7.48
CA SER A 244 -0.68 19.84 -6.82
C SER A 244 -1.23 18.45 -7.11
N GLY A 245 -2.04 17.92 -6.22
CA GLY A 245 -2.75 16.70 -6.46
C GLY A 245 -3.72 16.84 -7.64
N GLY A 246 -3.83 15.81 -8.46
CA GLY A 246 -4.68 15.77 -9.64
C GLY A 246 -6.13 15.37 -9.37
N GLY A 247 -6.57 15.30 -8.09
CA GLY A 247 -7.94 14.94 -7.71
C GLY A 247 -8.20 13.45 -7.57
N GLY A 248 -7.17 12.66 -7.31
CA GLY A 248 -7.28 11.22 -7.05
C GLY A 248 -7.95 10.90 -5.71
N SER A 249 -8.45 9.69 -5.58
CA SER A 249 -9.11 9.17 -4.38
C SER A 249 -8.46 7.91 -3.86
N PHE A 250 -8.49 7.74 -2.54
CA PHE A 250 -7.89 6.64 -1.81
C PHE A 250 -8.95 5.84 -1.06
N GLY A 251 -8.75 4.52 -0.94
CA GLY A 251 -9.63 3.59 -0.25
C GLY A 251 -9.02 2.94 1.00
N GLY A 252 -7.79 3.30 1.34
CA GLY A 252 -7.05 2.68 2.43
C GLY A 252 -6.26 1.43 2.01
N GLY A 253 -6.12 1.18 0.71
CA GLY A 253 -5.21 0.16 0.18
C GLY A 253 -3.74 0.46 0.50
N GLY A 254 -2.89 -0.57 0.46
CA GLY A 254 -1.48 -0.46 0.78
C GLY A 254 -1.06 -1.27 2.01
N ALA A 255 0.06 -0.93 2.62
CA ALA A 255 0.57 -1.63 3.79
C ALA A 255 1.24 -0.69 4.79
N SER A 256 1.29 -1.15 6.05
CA SER A 256 1.99 -0.45 7.14
C SER A 256 3.07 -1.32 7.75
N GLY A 257 4.08 -0.69 8.35
CA GLY A 257 5.14 -1.32 9.11
C GLY A 257 5.59 -0.50 10.31
N SER A 258 6.35 -1.13 11.19
CA SER A 258 6.95 -0.47 12.37
C SER A 258 8.36 -1.01 12.61
N TRP A 259 9.22 -0.20 13.26
CA TRP A 259 10.62 -0.55 13.59
C TRP A 259 11.00 -0.19 15.02
#